data_6d07b7df492ab8c2cc778b11a8563442
#
_entry.id   6d07b7df492ab8c2cc778b11a8563442
#
_cell.length_a   1.000
_cell.length_b   1.000
_cell.length_c   1.000
_cell.angle_alpha   90.00
_cell.angle_beta   90.00
_cell.angle_gamma   90.00
#
_symmetry.space_group_name_H-M   'P 1'
#
loop_
_entity.id
_entity.type
_entity.pdbx_description
1 polymer ?
#
loop_
_entity_poly.entity_id
_entity_poly.type
_entity_poly.pdbx_seq_one_letter_code
_entity_poly.pdbx_strand_id
1 'polypeptide(L)'
;MSEKDKDILKIAIPSIVSNITVPLLGLVDVTIVGHMGSAAYIGAIAVGSMIFNVIYWIFGFLRMGTSGMTSQAYGRRRLDEAVDMLVRSMALGVGVGILFVLAQPVVKYAAMAAMQPTDDIKAYTSAYFDICIWGAPAVLGLYSLTGWYIGMQNTRTPMVISIVQNIINIAASITLVSVFGMKVEGVALGTLVAQYAGFALALVMLCNRYGRLMRYISVKAMRDTKAMMRFFTVNRDIFLRTVFLVAVNLFFTAAGAKQGAVILSVNTLLFQLFTLYSYVMDGFAYAGEAIGGKYYGAGNVRAFDDIVRRLFVWALLLTALYTLVYLFGGRPFLRLLTDEPDVVSASKEYMLWAVAIPLSGMGAFYWDGLYIGMTATRGMLASTFAGAIVFFATYTLLFPMLENHALWLALTLYLVARGIVQTLLFKRYRLKSY
;
A
#
# COMPACT_ATOMS: atom_id res chain seq x y z
N MET A 1 7.22 -28.27 8.29
CA MET A 1 7.19 -26.79 8.43
C MET A 1 8.00 -26.42 9.66
N SER A 2 9.04 -25.61 9.51
CA SER A 2 9.93 -25.22 10.61
C SER A 2 9.27 -24.17 11.52
N GLU A 3 9.85 -23.93 12.72
CA GLU A 3 9.35 -22.83 13.59
C GLU A 3 9.41 -21.47 12.89
N LYS A 4 10.46 -21.20 12.13
CA LYS A 4 10.59 -19.93 11.36
C LYS A 4 9.54 -19.77 10.27
N ASP A 5 9.11 -20.85 9.62
CA ASP A 5 8.00 -20.81 8.67
C ASP A 5 6.69 -20.43 9.37
N LYS A 6 6.47 -20.98 10.59
CA LYS A 6 5.31 -20.59 11.41
C LYS A 6 5.36 -19.13 11.80
N ASP A 7 6.54 -18.59 12.12
CA ASP A 7 6.70 -17.17 12.45
C ASP A 7 6.45 -16.28 11.24
N ILE A 8 6.92 -16.67 10.04
CA ILE A 8 6.61 -15.97 8.79
C ILE A 8 5.09 -15.92 8.58
N LEU A 9 4.40 -17.06 8.67
CA LEU A 9 2.96 -17.13 8.45
C LEU A 9 2.15 -16.39 9.53
N LYS A 10 2.61 -16.36 10.78
CA LYS A 10 1.98 -15.55 11.85
C LYS A 10 1.96 -14.06 11.55
N ILE A 11 2.91 -13.57 10.74
CA ILE A 11 2.97 -12.18 10.30
C ILE A 11 2.27 -12.02 8.95
N ALA A 12 2.56 -12.88 7.99
CA ALA A 12 2.05 -12.78 6.63
C ALA A 12 0.52 -12.92 6.55
N ILE A 13 -0.07 -13.94 7.20
CA ILE A 13 -1.51 -14.20 7.09
C ILE A 13 -2.36 -13.03 7.61
N PRO A 14 -2.14 -12.49 8.84
CA PRO A 14 -2.90 -11.32 9.28
C PRO A 14 -2.70 -10.10 8.38
N SER A 15 -1.49 -9.93 7.82
CA SER A 15 -1.20 -8.83 6.90
C SER A 15 -1.95 -8.96 5.58
N ILE A 16 -2.03 -10.17 5.01
CA ILE A 16 -2.82 -10.47 3.81
C ILE A 16 -4.30 -10.16 4.06
N VAL A 17 -4.85 -10.62 5.20
CA VAL A 17 -6.24 -10.33 5.57
C VAL A 17 -6.47 -8.82 5.66
N SER A 18 -5.57 -8.09 6.30
CA SER A 18 -5.65 -6.62 6.40
C SER A 18 -5.62 -5.96 5.01
N ASN A 19 -4.76 -6.40 4.10
CA ASN A 19 -4.64 -5.83 2.76
C ASN A 19 -5.90 -6.10 1.90
N ILE A 20 -6.48 -7.30 2.00
CA ILE A 20 -7.69 -7.66 1.23
C ILE A 20 -8.93 -6.89 1.72
N THR A 21 -8.97 -6.47 2.98
CA THR A 21 -10.13 -5.70 3.49
C THR A 21 -10.24 -4.30 2.89
N VAL A 22 -9.15 -3.72 2.39
CA VAL A 22 -9.15 -2.37 1.79
C VAL A 22 -10.02 -2.28 0.53
N PRO A 23 -9.84 -3.13 -0.51
CA PRO A 23 -10.70 -3.07 -1.69
C PRO A 23 -12.16 -3.45 -1.41
N LEU A 24 -12.41 -4.31 -0.41
CA LEU A 24 -13.77 -4.66 -0.02
C LEU A 24 -14.54 -3.43 0.49
N LEU A 25 -13.88 -2.53 1.19
CA LEU A 25 -14.49 -1.29 1.65
C LEU A 25 -14.98 -0.43 0.48
N GLY A 26 -14.13 -0.22 -0.52
CA GLY A 26 -14.51 0.53 -1.73
C GLY A 26 -15.70 -0.07 -2.48
N LEU A 27 -15.79 -1.41 -2.53
CA LEU A 27 -16.95 -2.10 -3.15
C LEU A 27 -18.24 -1.84 -2.35
N VAL A 28 -18.17 -1.86 -1.03
CA VAL A 28 -19.33 -1.58 -0.17
C VAL A 28 -19.79 -0.14 -0.31
N ASP A 29 -18.87 0.82 -0.31
CA ASP A 29 -19.20 2.24 -0.49
C ASP A 29 -19.91 2.46 -1.83
N VAL A 30 -19.39 1.89 -2.93
CA VAL A 30 -20.03 1.95 -4.27
C VAL A 30 -21.41 1.27 -4.25
N THR A 31 -21.56 0.15 -3.55
CA THR A 31 -22.85 -0.56 -3.44
C THR A 31 -23.88 0.28 -2.70
N ILE A 32 -23.53 0.89 -1.56
CA ILE A 32 -24.41 1.78 -0.79
C ILE A 32 -24.91 2.92 -1.71
N VAL A 33 -24.00 3.55 -2.42
CA VAL A 33 -24.29 4.69 -3.29
C VAL A 33 -25.06 4.28 -4.54
N GLY A 34 -24.79 3.10 -5.07
CA GLY A 34 -25.49 2.55 -6.23
C GLY A 34 -27.01 2.43 -6.04
N HIS A 35 -27.46 2.31 -4.79
CA HIS A 35 -28.89 2.25 -4.41
C HIS A 35 -29.50 3.65 -4.14
N MET A 36 -28.74 4.74 -4.26
CA MET A 36 -29.22 6.09 -3.97
C MET A 36 -29.89 6.78 -5.19
N GLY A 37 -30.02 6.09 -6.31
CA GLY A 37 -30.81 6.54 -7.46
C GLY A 37 -30.18 7.63 -8.33
N SER A 38 -28.88 7.93 -8.19
CA SER A 38 -28.17 8.88 -9.06
C SER A 38 -26.75 8.45 -9.40
N ALA A 39 -26.44 8.36 -10.69
CA ALA A 39 -25.08 8.10 -11.17
C ALA A 39 -24.06 9.17 -10.71
N ALA A 40 -24.53 10.42 -10.52
CA ALA A 40 -23.68 11.52 -10.07
C ALA A 40 -23.07 11.26 -8.68
N TYR A 41 -23.79 10.58 -7.77
CA TYR A 41 -23.26 10.23 -6.44
C TYR A 41 -22.15 9.20 -6.52
N ILE A 42 -22.33 8.19 -7.40
CA ILE A 42 -21.29 7.14 -7.64
C ILE A 42 -20.03 7.80 -8.19
N GLY A 43 -20.18 8.67 -9.22
CA GLY A 43 -19.07 9.40 -9.81
C GLY A 43 -18.33 10.28 -8.82
N ALA A 44 -19.07 11.01 -7.98
CA ALA A 44 -18.51 11.91 -6.98
C ALA A 44 -17.67 11.17 -5.92
N ILE A 45 -18.17 10.02 -5.41
CA ILE A 45 -17.44 9.21 -4.42
C ILE A 45 -16.25 8.55 -5.07
N ALA A 46 -16.37 8.04 -6.31
CA ALA A 46 -15.25 7.44 -7.02
C ALA A 46 -14.08 8.43 -7.18
N VAL A 47 -14.38 9.67 -7.64
CA VAL A 47 -13.36 10.73 -7.78
C VAL A 47 -12.81 11.15 -6.41
N GLY A 48 -13.67 11.38 -5.42
CA GLY A 48 -13.27 11.75 -4.07
C GLY A 48 -12.38 10.71 -3.41
N SER A 49 -12.76 9.45 -3.47
CA SER A 49 -11.96 8.32 -2.94
C SER A 49 -10.62 8.19 -3.66
N MET A 50 -10.59 8.39 -4.97
CA MET A 50 -9.34 8.34 -5.74
C MET A 50 -8.35 9.43 -5.29
N ILE A 51 -8.82 10.65 -5.02
CA ILE A 51 -7.98 11.73 -4.49
C ILE A 51 -7.30 11.28 -3.19
N PHE A 52 -8.08 10.80 -2.22
CA PHE A 52 -7.53 10.38 -0.93
C PHE A 52 -6.65 9.13 -1.03
N ASN A 53 -6.99 8.17 -1.91
CA ASN A 53 -6.17 7.00 -2.15
C ASN A 53 -4.76 7.39 -2.64
N VAL A 54 -4.66 8.33 -3.59
CA VAL A 54 -3.38 8.82 -4.10
C VAL A 54 -2.61 9.55 -2.99
N ILE A 55 -3.27 10.45 -2.25
CA ILE A 55 -2.65 11.18 -1.14
C ILE A 55 -2.10 10.19 -0.11
N TYR A 56 -2.93 9.29 0.40
CA TYR A 56 -2.53 8.36 1.46
C TYR A 56 -1.51 7.33 0.99
N TRP A 57 -1.56 6.89 -0.27
CA TRP A 57 -0.54 6.00 -0.82
C TRP A 57 0.86 6.62 -0.78
N ILE A 58 0.96 7.91 -1.16
CA ILE A 58 2.22 8.65 -1.09
C ILE A 58 2.76 8.68 0.35
N PHE A 59 1.89 8.81 1.35
CA PHE A 59 2.28 8.80 2.77
C PHE A 59 2.47 7.41 3.39
N GLY A 60 2.33 6.34 2.62
CA GLY A 60 2.63 4.97 3.04
C GLY A 60 4.06 4.76 3.57
N PHE A 61 4.98 5.69 3.27
CA PHE A 61 6.33 5.70 3.83
C PHE A 61 6.34 5.78 5.37
N LEU A 62 5.35 6.43 6.00
CA LEU A 62 5.23 6.49 7.46
C LEU A 62 5.13 5.08 8.06
N ARG A 63 4.34 4.19 7.46
CA ARG A 63 4.24 2.80 7.89
C ARG A 63 5.55 2.05 7.66
N MET A 64 6.08 2.12 6.44
CA MET A 64 7.26 1.34 6.02
C MET A 64 8.52 1.75 6.79
N GLY A 65 8.79 3.07 6.88
CA GLY A 65 9.95 3.59 7.60
C GLY A 65 9.90 3.25 9.10
N THR A 66 8.71 3.37 9.69
CA THR A 66 8.51 3.05 11.11
C THR A 66 8.69 1.55 11.36
N SER A 67 8.14 0.66 10.51
CA SER A 67 8.26 -0.79 10.71
C SER A 67 9.71 -1.28 10.61
N GLY A 68 10.46 -0.82 9.62
CA GLY A 68 11.85 -1.20 9.44
C GLY A 68 12.75 -0.75 10.60
N MET A 69 12.62 0.50 11.02
CA MET A 69 13.44 1.04 12.13
C MET A 69 13.05 0.41 13.47
N THR A 70 11.76 0.22 13.73
CA THR A 70 11.26 -0.43 14.96
C THR A 70 11.69 -1.89 15.04
N SER A 71 11.62 -2.65 13.93
CA SER A 71 12.04 -4.06 13.91
C SER A 71 13.52 -4.24 14.22
N GLN A 72 14.37 -3.33 13.75
CA GLN A 72 15.80 -3.32 14.10
C GLN A 72 16.01 -2.98 15.57
N ALA A 73 15.32 -1.99 16.12
CA ALA A 73 15.40 -1.64 17.55
C ALA A 73 14.94 -2.82 18.42
N TYR A 74 13.86 -3.48 18.03
CA TYR A 74 13.37 -4.69 18.67
C TYR A 74 14.41 -5.82 18.64
N GLY A 75 15.07 -6.02 17.50
CA GLY A 75 16.14 -7.01 17.34
C GLY A 75 17.34 -6.74 18.25
N ARG A 76 17.72 -5.47 18.43
CA ARG A 76 18.76 -5.03 19.39
C ARG A 76 18.33 -5.09 20.84
N ARG A 77 17.06 -5.42 21.14
CA ARG A 77 16.45 -5.35 22.47
C ARG A 77 16.43 -3.93 23.07
N ARG A 78 16.47 -2.91 22.21
CA ARG A 78 16.42 -1.49 22.59
C ARG A 78 14.97 -1.00 22.44
N LEU A 79 14.14 -1.33 23.45
CA LEU A 79 12.72 -0.97 23.46
C LEU A 79 12.50 0.53 23.62
N ASP A 80 13.45 1.24 24.24
CA ASP A 80 13.53 2.70 24.29
C ASP A 80 13.59 3.29 22.87
N GLU A 81 14.50 2.79 22.03
CA GLU A 81 14.59 3.20 20.62
C GLU A 81 13.31 2.88 19.82
N ALA A 82 12.68 1.73 20.11
CA ALA A 82 11.42 1.37 19.45
C ALA A 82 10.28 2.35 19.81
N VAL A 83 10.21 2.81 21.06
CA VAL A 83 9.24 3.85 21.47
C VAL A 83 9.58 5.20 20.87
N ASP A 84 10.85 5.56 20.79
CA ASP A 84 11.30 6.78 20.11
C ASP A 84 10.86 6.81 18.63
N MET A 85 10.90 5.68 17.93
CA MET A 85 10.39 5.59 16.55
C MET A 85 8.89 5.85 16.50
N LEU A 86 8.12 5.30 17.45
CA LEU A 86 6.69 5.57 17.55
C LEU A 86 6.42 7.07 17.76
N VAL A 87 7.09 7.70 18.69
CA VAL A 87 6.91 9.14 19.01
C VAL A 87 7.22 10.00 17.79
N ARG A 88 8.34 9.76 17.10
CA ARG A 88 8.74 10.51 15.91
C ARG A 88 7.74 10.33 14.76
N SER A 89 7.36 9.08 14.50
CA SER A 89 6.43 8.76 13.42
C SER A 89 5.03 9.31 13.68
N MET A 90 4.54 9.21 14.93
CA MET A 90 3.25 9.79 15.32
C MET A 90 3.23 11.31 15.22
N ALA A 91 4.29 11.96 15.70
CA ALA A 91 4.41 13.42 15.61
C ALA A 91 4.43 13.89 14.15
N LEU A 92 5.16 13.18 13.28
CA LEU A 92 5.19 13.48 11.85
C LEU A 92 3.83 13.19 11.20
N GLY A 93 3.24 12.00 11.41
CA GLY A 93 2.00 11.58 10.79
C GLY A 93 0.82 12.47 11.17
N VAL A 94 0.59 12.66 12.47
CA VAL A 94 -0.48 13.53 12.97
C VAL A 94 -0.22 14.98 12.58
N GLY A 95 1.03 15.47 12.69
CA GLY A 95 1.41 16.82 12.31
C GLY A 95 1.15 17.13 10.83
N VAL A 96 1.54 16.23 9.94
CA VAL A 96 1.24 16.35 8.50
C VAL A 96 -0.27 16.25 8.25
N GLY A 97 -1.00 15.37 8.95
CA GLY A 97 -2.44 15.29 8.86
C GLY A 97 -3.14 16.60 9.24
N ILE A 98 -2.70 17.24 10.33
CA ILE A 98 -3.19 18.56 10.75
C ILE A 98 -2.84 19.62 9.68
N LEU A 99 -1.63 19.56 9.11
CA LEU A 99 -1.25 20.47 8.03
C LEU A 99 -2.16 20.34 6.80
N PHE A 100 -2.58 19.10 6.43
CA PHE A 100 -3.55 18.89 5.37
C PHE A 100 -4.91 19.56 5.67
N VAL A 101 -5.39 19.46 6.91
CA VAL A 101 -6.62 20.11 7.34
C VAL A 101 -6.48 21.64 7.26
N LEU A 102 -5.38 22.20 7.74
CA LEU A 102 -5.13 23.65 7.68
C LEU A 102 -4.94 24.15 6.25
N ALA A 103 -4.32 23.35 5.38
CA ALA A 103 -4.11 23.65 3.97
C ALA A 103 -5.28 23.20 3.07
N GLN A 104 -6.41 22.79 3.63
CA GLN A 104 -7.58 22.25 2.91
C GLN A 104 -7.92 23.03 1.63
N PRO A 105 -8.03 24.38 1.61
CA PRO A 105 -8.41 25.11 0.39
C PRO A 105 -7.41 24.90 -0.75
N VAL A 106 -6.11 24.88 -0.44
CA VAL A 106 -5.03 24.70 -1.43
C VAL A 106 -5.02 23.28 -1.96
N VAL A 107 -5.11 22.29 -1.06
CA VAL A 107 -5.13 20.86 -1.42
C VAL A 107 -6.37 20.55 -2.26
N LYS A 108 -7.53 21.09 -1.87
CA LYS A 108 -8.79 20.96 -2.61
C LYS A 108 -8.69 21.54 -4.02
N TYR A 109 -8.15 22.76 -4.14
CA TYR A 109 -7.96 23.38 -5.45
C TYR A 109 -7.06 22.52 -6.35
N ALA A 110 -5.92 22.07 -5.85
CA ALA A 110 -5.00 21.23 -6.60
C ALA A 110 -5.62 19.89 -7.00
N ALA A 111 -6.36 19.25 -6.09
CA ALA A 111 -7.04 17.98 -6.35
C ALA A 111 -8.13 18.12 -7.41
N MET A 112 -8.97 19.15 -7.32
CA MET A 112 -10.03 19.43 -8.30
C MET A 112 -9.44 19.80 -9.67
N ALA A 113 -8.35 20.56 -9.71
CA ALA A 113 -7.65 20.90 -10.96
C ALA A 113 -7.01 19.68 -11.62
N ALA A 114 -6.51 18.73 -10.82
CA ALA A 114 -5.90 17.48 -11.32
C ALA A 114 -6.96 16.50 -11.84
N MET A 115 -8.08 16.34 -11.12
CA MET A 115 -9.12 15.34 -11.43
C MET A 115 -10.15 15.85 -12.44
N GLN A 116 -10.34 17.17 -12.57
CA GLN A 116 -11.27 17.83 -13.49
C GLN A 116 -12.66 17.15 -13.48
N PRO A 117 -13.34 17.02 -12.34
CA PRO A 117 -14.66 16.41 -12.28
C PRO A 117 -15.64 17.22 -13.13
N THR A 118 -16.57 16.52 -13.79
CA THR A 118 -17.63 17.17 -14.58
C THR A 118 -18.55 18.02 -13.68
N ASP A 119 -19.22 19.02 -14.25
CA ASP A 119 -19.97 20.00 -13.45
C ASP A 119 -21.11 19.37 -12.63
N ASP A 120 -21.70 18.28 -13.11
CA ASP A 120 -22.76 17.52 -12.43
C ASP A 120 -22.30 16.81 -11.15
N ILE A 121 -21.03 16.38 -11.07
CA ILE A 121 -20.47 15.70 -9.89
C ILE A 121 -19.60 16.60 -9.02
N LYS A 122 -19.16 17.75 -9.53
CA LYS A 122 -18.18 18.63 -8.89
C LYS A 122 -18.59 19.08 -7.48
N ALA A 123 -19.86 19.45 -7.31
CA ALA A 123 -20.38 19.87 -6.00
C ALA A 123 -20.34 18.75 -4.98
N TYR A 124 -20.73 17.53 -5.37
CA TYR A 124 -20.73 16.35 -4.50
C TYR A 124 -19.30 15.87 -4.18
N THR A 125 -18.40 15.90 -5.17
CA THR A 125 -16.98 15.59 -4.95
C THR A 125 -16.34 16.58 -3.99
N SER A 126 -16.70 17.84 -4.10
CA SER A 126 -16.26 18.91 -3.19
C SER A 126 -16.75 18.66 -1.76
N ALA A 127 -18.01 18.33 -1.58
CA ALA A 127 -18.60 18.02 -0.26
C ALA A 127 -17.93 16.78 0.36
N TYR A 128 -17.72 15.72 -0.43
CA TYR A 128 -16.99 14.53 0.01
C TYR A 128 -15.58 14.88 0.48
N PHE A 129 -14.84 15.67 -0.30
CA PHE A 129 -13.48 16.09 0.03
C PHE A 129 -13.45 16.90 1.34
N ASP A 130 -14.37 17.85 1.52
CA ASP A 130 -14.43 18.75 2.68
C ASP A 130 -14.66 17.98 4.00
N ILE A 131 -15.33 16.85 3.94
CA ILE A 131 -15.55 15.98 5.10
C ILE A 131 -14.33 15.05 5.31
N CYS A 132 -13.90 14.35 4.26
CA CYS A 132 -12.88 13.32 4.38
C CYS A 132 -11.49 13.86 4.73
N ILE A 133 -11.17 15.13 4.40
CA ILE A 133 -9.87 15.73 4.71
C ILE A 133 -9.61 15.78 6.23
N TRP A 134 -10.65 15.91 7.05
CA TRP A 134 -10.56 15.90 8.51
C TRP A 134 -10.09 14.55 9.06
N GLY A 135 -10.16 13.50 8.27
CA GLY A 135 -9.63 12.18 8.62
C GLY A 135 -8.12 12.04 8.49
N ALA A 136 -7.44 13.00 7.81
CA ALA A 136 -6.01 12.89 7.54
C ALA A 136 -5.14 12.69 8.80
N PRO A 137 -5.35 13.38 9.95
CA PRO A 137 -4.58 13.13 11.16
C PRO A 137 -4.75 11.71 11.68
N ALA A 138 -5.98 11.17 11.63
CA ALA A 138 -6.26 9.81 12.09
C ALA A 138 -5.62 8.75 11.18
N VAL A 139 -5.73 8.91 9.85
CA VAL A 139 -5.17 7.97 8.87
C VAL A 139 -3.64 7.94 8.93
N LEU A 140 -2.99 9.11 8.93
CA LEU A 140 -1.53 9.19 8.97
C LEU A 140 -0.97 8.76 10.34
N GLY A 141 -1.70 9.06 11.42
CA GLY A 141 -1.39 8.53 12.75
C GLY A 141 -1.53 6.99 12.80
N LEU A 142 -2.56 6.45 12.18
CA LEU A 142 -2.77 5.01 12.09
C LEU A 142 -1.69 4.30 11.26
N TYR A 143 -1.16 4.93 10.21
CA TYR A 143 0.00 4.42 9.47
C TYR A 143 1.23 4.28 10.37
N SER A 144 1.50 5.28 11.20
CA SER A 144 2.59 5.25 12.17
C SER A 144 2.44 4.11 13.18
N LEU A 145 1.24 3.95 13.75
CA LEU A 145 0.92 2.86 14.68
C LEU A 145 1.02 1.49 14.02
N THR A 146 0.46 1.34 12.82
CA THR A 146 0.53 0.08 12.06
C THR A 146 1.97 -0.31 11.76
N GLY A 147 2.81 0.63 11.31
CA GLY A 147 4.23 0.38 11.08
C GLY A 147 4.94 -0.05 12.36
N TRP A 148 4.65 0.62 13.47
CA TRP A 148 5.23 0.26 14.76
C TRP A 148 4.80 -1.14 15.22
N TYR A 149 3.52 -1.49 15.11
CA TYR A 149 3.04 -2.83 15.45
C TYR A 149 3.73 -3.92 14.63
N ILE A 150 3.88 -3.71 13.31
CA ILE A 150 4.59 -4.65 12.42
C ILE A 150 6.04 -4.80 12.89
N GLY A 151 6.74 -3.70 13.17
CA GLY A 151 8.10 -3.71 13.70
C GLY A 151 8.23 -4.43 15.04
N MET A 152 7.21 -4.34 15.91
CA MET A 152 7.10 -5.08 17.16
C MET A 152 6.63 -6.54 16.98
N GLN A 153 6.68 -7.08 15.78
CA GLN A 153 6.29 -8.47 15.43
C GLN A 153 4.80 -8.78 15.66
N ASN A 154 3.95 -7.76 15.64
CA ASN A 154 2.52 -7.89 15.92
C ASN A 154 1.65 -7.38 14.77
N THR A 155 1.31 -8.24 13.84
CA THR A 155 0.41 -7.94 12.71
C THR A 155 -1.06 -8.27 12.98
N ARG A 156 -1.34 -8.99 14.06
CA ARG A 156 -2.72 -9.29 14.47
C ARG A 156 -3.46 -8.03 14.90
N THR A 157 -2.79 -7.12 15.60
CA THR A 157 -3.39 -5.86 16.02
C THR A 157 -3.81 -4.99 14.83
N PRO A 158 -2.96 -4.68 13.84
CA PRO A 158 -3.37 -4.00 12.61
C PRO A 158 -4.53 -4.70 11.87
N MET A 159 -4.51 -6.03 11.79
CA MET A 159 -5.60 -6.79 11.17
C MET A 159 -6.95 -6.57 11.88
N VAL A 160 -6.98 -6.68 13.21
CA VAL A 160 -8.19 -6.44 13.99
C VAL A 160 -8.69 -5.01 13.81
N ILE A 161 -7.78 -4.03 13.86
CA ILE A 161 -8.12 -2.61 13.65
C ILE A 161 -8.74 -2.42 12.26
N SER A 162 -8.13 -2.98 11.21
CA SER A 162 -8.64 -2.86 9.84
C SER A 162 -10.03 -3.47 9.69
N ILE A 163 -10.27 -4.67 10.24
CA ILE A 163 -11.58 -5.33 10.20
C ILE A 163 -12.63 -4.49 10.95
N VAL A 164 -12.34 -4.06 12.17
CA VAL A 164 -13.27 -3.26 13.00
C VAL A 164 -13.56 -1.92 12.32
N GLN A 165 -12.54 -1.27 11.79
CA GLN A 165 -12.69 -0.02 11.04
C GLN A 165 -13.62 -0.17 9.84
N ASN A 166 -13.50 -1.27 9.07
CA ASN A 166 -14.37 -1.53 7.93
C ASN A 166 -15.81 -1.82 8.38
N ILE A 167 -16.01 -2.58 9.46
CA ILE A 167 -17.35 -2.82 10.01
C ILE A 167 -18.00 -1.50 10.46
N ILE A 168 -17.25 -0.64 11.15
CA ILE A 168 -17.76 0.67 11.59
C ILE A 168 -18.07 1.56 10.39
N ASN A 169 -17.22 1.58 9.34
CA ASN A 169 -17.49 2.33 8.13
C ASN A 169 -18.80 1.89 7.48
N ILE A 170 -18.98 0.59 7.27
CA ILE A 170 -20.20 0.02 6.66
C ILE A 170 -21.44 0.38 7.49
N ALA A 171 -21.39 0.14 8.79
CA ALA A 171 -22.51 0.41 9.69
C ALA A 171 -22.86 1.90 9.75
N ALA A 172 -21.85 2.78 9.86
CA ALA A 172 -22.04 4.23 9.90
C ALA A 172 -22.57 4.76 8.57
N SER A 173 -21.98 4.34 7.44
CA SER A 173 -22.42 4.78 6.10
C SER A 173 -23.86 4.34 5.82
N ILE A 174 -24.23 3.09 6.09
CA ILE A 174 -25.61 2.61 5.92
C ILE A 174 -26.56 3.39 6.83
N THR A 175 -26.20 3.61 8.09
CA THR A 175 -27.07 4.35 9.03
C THR A 175 -27.27 5.80 8.58
N LEU A 176 -26.20 6.51 8.24
CA LEU A 176 -26.28 7.91 7.82
C LEU A 176 -27.04 8.08 6.51
N VAL A 177 -26.89 7.15 5.57
CA VAL A 177 -27.59 7.18 4.29
C VAL A 177 -29.06 6.75 4.46
N SER A 178 -29.33 5.59 5.08
CA SER A 178 -30.67 5.00 5.08
C SER A 178 -31.59 5.56 6.16
N VAL A 179 -31.07 5.92 7.35
CA VAL A 179 -31.86 6.43 8.47
C VAL A 179 -31.93 7.95 8.46
N PHE A 180 -30.79 8.62 8.24
CA PHE A 180 -30.72 10.08 8.27
C PHE A 180 -30.94 10.73 6.89
N GLY A 181 -31.08 9.94 5.83
CA GLY A 181 -31.34 10.44 4.46
C GLY A 181 -30.19 11.24 3.85
N MET A 182 -28.98 11.12 4.43
CA MET A 182 -27.79 11.77 3.89
C MET A 182 -27.38 11.09 2.58
N LYS A 183 -26.79 11.87 1.70
CA LYS A 183 -26.32 11.39 0.40
C LYS A 183 -24.80 11.11 0.45
N VAL A 184 -24.05 11.73 -0.43
CA VAL A 184 -22.59 11.62 -0.49
C VAL A 184 -21.95 12.01 0.84
N GLU A 185 -22.49 12.98 1.53
CA GLU A 185 -22.03 13.43 2.86
C GLU A 185 -22.16 12.32 3.91
N GLY A 186 -23.20 11.46 3.82
CA GLY A 186 -23.38 10.35 4.74
C GLY A 186 -22.27 9.30 4.61
N VAL A 187 -21.87 8.96 3.39
CA VAL A 187 -20.75 8.04 3.14
C VAL A 187 -19.42 8.66 3.58
N ALA A 188 -19.21 9.95 3.29
CA ALA A 188 -18.01 10.66 3.73
C ALA A 188 -17.87 10.72 5.25
N LEU A 189 -18.97 11.02 5.97
CA LEU A 189 -19.01 11.02 7.43
C LEU A 189 -18.82 9.61 8.00
N GLY A 190 -19.41 8.58 7.39
CA GLY A 190 -19.20 7.19 7.77
C GLY A 190 -17.72 6.79 7.69
N THR A 191 -17.05 7.20 6.61
CA THR A 191 -15.61 7.01 6.43
C THR A 191 -14.80 7.78 7.50
N LEU A 192 -15.15 9.04 7.77
CA LEU A 192 -14.50 9.84 8.80
C LEU A 192 -14.62 9.23 10.20
N VAL A 193 -15.83 8.81 10.57
CA VAL A 193 -16.09 8.12 11.86
C VAL A 193 -15.27 6.84 11.97
N ALA A 194 -15.22 6.05 10.92
CA ALA A 194 -14.43 4.81 10.90
C ALA A 194 -12.92 5.06 11.04
N GLN A 195 -12.40 6.11 10.40
CA GLN A 195 -10.98 6.49 10.49
C GLN A 195 -10.59 6.85 11.92
N TYR A 196 -11.37 7.68 12.60
CA TYR A 196 -11.12 8.04 13.99
C TYR A 196 -11.37 6.87 14.96
N ALA A 197 -12.39 6.06 14.72
CA ALA A 197 -12.62 4.85 15.52
C ALA A 197 -11.46 3.85 15.40
N GLY A 198 -10.93 3.62 14.19
CA GLY A 198 -9.75 2.79 13.96
C GLY A 198 -8.51 3.34 14.64
N PHE A 199 -8.29 4.66 14.56
CA PHE A 199 -7.18 5.31 15.23
C PHE A 199 -7.29 5.25 16.77
N ALA A 200 -8.47 5.51 17.31
CA ALA A 200 -8.73 5.39 18.75
C ALA A 200 -8.55 3.94 19.23
N LEU A 201 -9.09 2.95 18.49
CA LEU A 201 -8.89 1.54 18.81
C LEU A 201 -7.39 1.16 18.81
N ALA A 202 -6.64 1.67 17.83
CA ALA A 202 -5.19 1.44 17.78
C ALA A 202 -4.48 1.99 19.03
N LEU A 203 -4.83 3.20 19.48
CA LEU A 203 -4.28 3.78 20.70
C LEU A 203 -4.68 2.99 21.96
N VAL A 204 -5.95 2.57 22.06
CA VAL A 204 -6.41 1.73 23.18
C VAL A 204 -5.65 0.42 23.23
N MET A 205 -5.48 -0.26 22.09
CA MET A 205 -4.71 -1.51 22.02
C MET A 205 -3.22 -1.29 22.34
N LEU A 206 -2.66 -0.12 21.98
CA LEU A 206 -1.31 0.27 22.35
C LEU A 206 -1.17 0.38 23.86
N CYS A 207 -2.06 1.13 24.51
CA CYS A 207 -2.04 1.32 25.97
C CYS A 207 -2.24 0.00 26.72
N ASN A 208 -3.20 -0.83 26.28
CA ASN A 208 -3.51 -2.09 26.94
C ASN A 208 -2.38 -3.12 26.83
N ARG A 209 -1.76 -3.23 25.66
CA ARG A 209 -0.77 -4.28 25.39
C ARG A 209 0.65 -3.85 25.69
N TYR A 210 0.96 -2.59 25.45
CA TYR A 210 2.30 -2.01 25.54
C TYR A 210 2.41 -0.86 26.54
N GLY A 211 1.44 -0.69 27.42
CA GLY A 211 1.39 0.39 28.40
C GLY A 211 2.67 0.51 29.24
N ARG A 212 3.31 -0.62 29.59
CA ARG A 212 4.59 -0.63 30.29
C ARG A 212 5.73 0.02 29.50
N LEU A 213 5.67 0.03 28.18
CA LEU A 213 6.67 0.66 27.32
C LEU A 213 6.47 2.18 27.23
N MET A 214 5.27 2.66 27.53
CA MET A 214 4.96 4.11 27.48
C MET A 214 5.80 4.91 28.48
N ARG A 215 6.37 4.28 29.50
CA ARG A 215 7.37 4.90 30.40
C ARG A 215 8.64 5.40 29.70
N TYR A 216 8.93 4.87 28.51
CA TYR A 216 10.08 5.32 27.71
C TYR A 216 9.74 6.51 26.81
N ILE A 217 8.49 6.98 26.79
CA ILE A 217 8.12 8.18 26.02
C ILE A 217 8.92 9.36 26.55
N SER A 218 9.69 9.97 25.69
CA SER A 218 10.50 11.13 26.02
C SER A 218 10.48 12.16 24.91
N VAL A 219 10.26 13.42 25.27
CA VAL A 219 10.40 14.55 24.35
C VAL A 219 11.85 14.68 23.84
N LYS A 220 12.83 14.12 24.56
CA LYS A 220 14.23 14.06 24.12
C LYS A 220 14.39 13.31 22.80
N ALA A 221 13.50 12.33 22.50
CA ALA A 221 13.47 11.63 21.23
C ALA A 221 13.37 12.59 20.02
N MET A 222 12.65 13.69 20.17
CA MET A 222 12.48 14.71 19.12
C MET A 222 13.69 15.65 19.00
N ARG A 223 14.56 15.72 20.01
CA ARG A 223 15.73 16.62 20.06
C ARG A 223 17.02 15.95 19.55
N ASP A 224 17.05 14.63 19.42
CA ASP A 224 18.19 13.90 18.85
C ASP A 224 18.27 14.13 17.34
N THR A 225 19.07 15.13 16.95
CA THR A 225 19.24 15.55 15.55
C THR A 225 19.75 14.43 14.65
N LYS A 226 20.65 13.56 15.15
CA LYS A 226 21.20 12.44 14.36
C LYS A 226 20.13 11.39 14.06
N ALA A 227 19.37 11.00 15.08
CA ALA A 227 18.29 10.05 14.93
C ALA A 227 17.14 10.61 14.08
N MET A 228 16.81 11.89 14.23
CA MET A 228 15.84 12.59 13.37
C MET A 228 16.30 12.65 11.92
N MET A 229 17.56 12.99 11.65
CA MET A 229 18.11 13.01 10.30
C MET A 229 18.05 11.63 9.64
N ARG A 230 18.38 10.57 10.40
CA ARG A 230 18.25 9.18 9.92
C ARG A 230 16.79 8.84 9.60
N PHE A 231 15.87 9.19 10.50
CA PHE A 231 14.44 8.99 10.31
C PHE A 231 13.91 9.67 9.05
N PHE A 232 14.24 10.95 8.85
CA PHE A 232 13.86 11.69 7.65
C PHE A 232 14.51 11.14 6.37
N THR A 233 15.78 10.72 6.43
CA THR A 233 16.46 10.14 5.26
C THR A 233 15.78 8.84 4.80
N VAL A 234 15.47 7.94 5.73
CA VAL A 234 14.77 6.69 5.41
C VAL A 234 13.40 6.99 4.80
N ASN A 235 12.62 7.86 5.44
CA ASN A 235 11.27 8.20 4.97
C ASN A 235 11.28 8.95 3.63
N ARG A 236 12.24 9.87 3.40
CA ARG A 236 12.42 10.56 2.12
C ARG A 236 12.69 9.58 0.98
N ASP A 237 13.58 8.61 1.19
CA ASP A 237 13.93 7.65 0.15
C ASP A 237 12.71 6.77 -0.22
N ILE A 238 11.90 6.36 0.78
CA ILE A 238 10.65 5.61 0.56
C ILE A 238 9.60 6.50 -0.12
N PHE A 239 9.48 7.76 0.28
CA PHE A 239 8.59 8.73 -0.35
C PHE A 239 8.91 8.89 -1.84
N LEU A 240 10.17 9.17 -2.18
CA LEU A 240 10.61 9.32 -3.57
C LEU A 240 10.37 8.04 -4.38
N ARG A 241 10.65 6.87 -3.79
CA ARG A 241 10.30 5.58 -4.40
C ARG A 241 8.80 5.51 -4.71
N THR A 242 7.95 5.89 -3.76
CA THR A 242 6.49 5.83 -3.93
C THR A 242 6.01 6.78 -5.02
N VAL A 243 6.61 7.96 -5.16
CA VAL A 243 6.33 8.89 -6.27
C VAL A 243 6.57 8.21 -7.62
N PHE A 244 7.69 7.50 -7.81
CA PHE A 244 7.94 6.75 -9.05
C PHE A 244 6.94 5.61 -9.26
N LEU A 245 6.54 4.89 -8.20
CA LEU A 245 5.50 3.86 -8.29
C LEU A 245 4.17 4.44 -8.76
N VAL A 246 3.74 5.54 -8.14
CA VAL A 246 2.51 6.24 -8.49
C VAL A 246 2.57 6.76 -9.92
N ALA A 247 3.70 7.36 -10.33
CA ALA A 247 3.89 7.87 -11.69
C ALA A 247 3.75 6.77 -12.75
N VAL A 248 4.36 5.60 -12.53
CA VAL A 248 4.24 4.45 -13.44
C VAL A 248 2.79 3.97 -13.52
N ASN A 249 2.10 3.83 -12.38
CA ASN A 249 0.71 3.37 -12.34
C ASN A 249 -0.27 4.35 -13.02
N LEU A 250 -0.14 5.65 -12.71
CA LEU A 250 -0.96 6.68 -13.33
C LEU A 250 -0.72 6.76 -14.85
N PHE A 251 0.54 6.66 -15.26
CA PHE A 251 0.89 6.65 -16.68
C PHE A 251 0.33 5.41 -17.38
N PHE A 252 0.41 4.23 -16.76
CA PHE A 252 -0.17 2.99 -17.32
C PHE A 252 -1.66 3.16 -17.60
N THR A 253 -2.40 3.69 -16.64
CA THR A 253 -3.85 3.94 -16.80
C THR A 253 -4.12 5.00 -17.86
N ALA A 254 -3.39 6.12 -17.85
CA ALA A 254 -3.57 7.19 -18.82
C ALA A 254 -3.21 6.76 -20.26
N ALA A 255 -2.16 5.96 -20.44
CA ALA A 255 -1.76 5.41 -21.72
C ALA A 255 -2.79 4.41 -22.25
N GLY A 256 -3.39 3.60 -21.37
CA GLY A 256 -4.52 2.72 -21.72
C GLY A 256 -5.75 3.52 -22.15
N ALA A 257 -6.09 4.59 -21.45
CA ALA A 257 -7.23 5.45 -21.77
C ALA A 257 -7.12 6.10 -23.16
N LYS A 258 -5.91 6.48 -23.59
CA LYS A 258 -5.66 7.04 -24.93
C LYS A 258 -5.90 6.05 -26.08
N GLN A 259 -5.92 4.75 -25.79
CA GLN A 259 -6.15 3.69 -26.77
C GLN A 259 -7.63 3.31 -26.93
N GLY A 260 -8.51 3.98 -26.18
CA GLY A 260 -9.96 3.78 -26.24
C GLY A 260 -10.54 3.02 -25.05
N ALA A 261 -11.88 3.05 -24.96
CA ALA A 261 -12.60 2.55 -23.79
C ALA A 261 -12.45 1.03 -23.59
N VAL A 262 -12.44 0.24 -24.68
CA VAL A 262 -12.28 -1.22 -24.61
C VAL A 262 -10.91 -1.59 -24.05
N ILE A 263 -9.83 -0.98 -24.56
CA ILE A 263 -8.46 -1.26 -24.09
C ILE A 263 -8.28 -0.81 -22.66
N LEU A 264 -8.82 0.36 -22.28
CA LEU A 264 -8.81 0.81 -20.89
C LEU A 264 -9.51 -0.19 -19.96
N SER A 265 -10.67 -0.71 -20.36
CA SER A 265 -11.43 -1.70 -19.58
C SER A 265 -10.65 -3.00 -19.44
N VAL A 266 -10.07 -3.50 -20.54
CA VAL A 266 -9.21 -4.70 -20.54
C VAL A 266 -8.03 -4.51 -19.59
N ASN A 267 -7.30 -3.40 -19.71
CA ASN A 267 -6.14 -3.11 -18.87
C ASN A 267 -6.55 -3.01 -17.39
N THR A 268 -7.67 -2.37 -17.10
CA THR A 268 -8.19 -2.26 -15.72
C THR A 268 -8.50 -3.62 -15.12
N LEU A 269 -9.19 -4.49 -15.86
CA LEU A 269 -9.55 -5.82 -15.39
C LEU A 269 -8.31 -6.72 -15.19
N LEU A 270 -7.38 -6.72 -16.13
CA LEU A 270 -6.13 -7.48 -15.99
C LEU A 270 -5.26 -6.94 -14.88
N PHE A 271 -5.28 -5.63 -14.64
CA PHE A 271 -4.56 -5.00 -13.53
C PHE A 271 -5.11 -5.40 -12.15
N GLN A 272 -6.39 -5.83 -12.04
CA GLN A 272 -6.92 -6.42 -10.82
C GLN A 272 -6.18 -7.73 -10.44
N LEU A 273 -5.79 -8.54 -11.44
CA LEU A 273 -4.98 -9.74 -11.20
C LEU A 273 -3.62 -9.37 -10.61
N PHE A 274 -2.99 -8.31 -11.15
CA PHE A 274 -1.76 -7.76 -10.56
C PHE A 274 -1.96 -7.34 -9.10
N THR A 275 -3.04 -6.63 -8.82
CA THR A 275 -3.37 -6.12 -7.48
C THR A 275 -3.60 -7.26 -6.48
N LEU A 276 -4.33 -8.30 -6.87
CA LEU A 276 -4.56 -9.49 -6.03
C LEU A 276 -3.24 -10.19 -5.67
N TYR A 277 -2.36 -10.38 -6.65
CA TYR A 277 -1.03 -10.95 -6.40
C TYR A 277 -0.22 -10.07 -5.46
N SER A 278 -0.22 -8.74 -5.69
CA SER A 278 0.54 -7.80 -4.87
C SER A 278 0.11 -7.81 -3.41
N TYR A 279 -1.19 -7.87 -3.11
CA TYR A 279 -1.70 -7.90 -1.73
C TYR A 279 -1.21 -9.11 -0.94
N VAL A 280 -1.11 -10.27 -1.59
CA VAL A 280 -0.58 -11.48 -0.93
C VAL A 280 0.93 -11.38 -0.76
N MET A 281 1.65 -10.95 -1.79
CA MET A 281 3.10 -10.75 -1.71
C MET A 281 3.49 -9.69 -0.68
N ASP A 282 2.72 -8.61 -0.56
CA ASP A 282 2.92 -7.58 0.48
C ASP A 282 2.76 -8.15 1.89
N GLY A 283 1.88 -9.13 2.10
CA GLY A 283 1.79 -9.82 3.38
C GLY A 283 3.09 -10.55 3.75
N PHE A 284 3.74 -11.19 2.79
CA PHE A 284 5.06 -11.80 2.98
C PHE A 284 6.19 -10.75 3.06
N ALA A 285 6.06 -9.64 2.36
CA ALA A 285 6.96 -8.50 2.52
C ALA A 285 6.93 -7.96 3.97
N TYR A 286 5.76 -7.89 4.61
CA TYR A 286 5.66 -7.50 6.03
C TYR A 286 6.38 -8.49 6.96
N ALA A 287 6.41 -9.78 6.63
CA ALA A 287 7.25 -10.74 7.36
C ALA A 287 8.75 -10.46 7.15
N GLY A 288 9.14 -10.06 5.95
CA GLY A 288 10.50 -9.58 5.64
C GLY A 288 10.88 -8.32 6.43
N GLU A 289 9.97 -7.34 6.50
CA GLU A 289 10.13 -6.11 7.30
C GLU A 289 10.33 -6.44 8.79
N ALA A 290 9.44 -7.25 9.35
CA ALA A 290 9.41 -7.54 10.77
C ALA A 290 10.52 -8.50 11.19
N ILE A 291 10.56 -9.71 10.63
CA ILE A 291 11.50 -10.78 11.06
C ILE A 291 12.89 -10.53 10.48
N GLY A 292 12.96 -10.14 9.20
CA GLY A 292 14.22 -9.76 8.57
C GLY A 292 14.88 -8.59 9.30
N GLY A 293 14.13 -7.52 9.57
CA GLY A 293 14.60 -6.36 10.32
C GLY A 293 15.05 -6.70 11.74
N LYS A 294 14.31 -7.58 12.44
CA LYS A 294 14.69 -8.09 13.77
C LYS A 294 16.07 -8.76 13.76
N TYR A 295 16.29 -9.73 12.88
CA TYR A 295 17.58 -10.44 12.85
C TYR A 295 18.71 -9.57 12.30
N TYR A 296 18.40 -8.68 11.36
CA TYR A 296 19.34 -7.67 10.89
C TYR A 296 19.77 -6.73 12.00
N GLY A 297 18.83 -6.21 12.77
CA GLY A 297 19.07 -5.34 13.92
C GLY A 297 19.87 -6.04 15.02
N ALA A 298 19.62 -7.33 15.26
CA ALA A 298 20.37 -8.14 16.22
C ALA A 298 21.79 -8.51 15.76
N GLY A 299 22.19 -8.20 14.53
CA GLY A 299 23.47 -8.62 13.95
C GLY A 299 23.60 -10.13 13.74
N ASN A 300 22.48 -10.87 13.76
CA ASN A 300 22.50 -12.32 13.62
C ASN A 300 22.45 -12.74 12.14
N VAL A 301 23.64 -12.82 11.54
CA VAL A 301 23.83 -13.12 10.11
C VAL A 301 23.16 -14.45 9.72
N ARG A 302 23.39 -15.53 10.51
CA ARG A 302 22.87 -16.87 10.19
C ARG A 302 21.34 -16.90 10.19
N ALA A 303 20.72 -16.29 11.21
CA ALA A 303 19.27 -16.24 11.28
C ALA A 303 18.67 -15.33 10.19
N PHE A 304 19.34 -14.24 9.87
CA PHE A 304 18.93 -13.34 8.77
C PHE A 304 18.97 -14.07 7.42
N ASP A 305 20.08 -14.74 7.10
CA ASP A 305 20.22 -15.46 5.84
C ASP A 305 19.19 -16.60 5.70
N ASP A 306 18.88 -17.29 6.81
CA ASP A 306 17.84 -18.34 6.80
C ASP A 306 16.45 -17.75 6.51
N ILE A 307 16.11 -16.58 7.08
CA ILE A 307 14.85 -15.88 6.77
C ILE A 307 14.80 -15.42 5.32
N VAL A 308 15.90 -14.84 4.79
CA VAL A 308 16.02 -14.47 3.38
C VAL A 308 15.72 -15.67 2.48
N ARG A 309 16.33 -16.82 2.76
CA ARG A 309 16.12 -18.06 1.99
C ARG A 309 14.68 -18.57 2.09
N ARG A 310 14.09 -18.58 3.29
CA ARG A 310 12.71 -19.06 3.49
C ARG A 310 11.68 -18.17 2.81
N LEU A 311 11.82 -16.87 2.95
CA LEU A 311 10.95 -15.92 2.23
C LEU A 311 11.07 -16.07 0.71
N PHE A 312 12.27 -16.37 0.20
CA PHE A 312 12.45 -16.66 -1.21
C PHE A 312 11.68 -17.91 -1.64
N VAL A 313 11.75 -19.00 -0.84
CA VAL A 313 10.99 -20.22 -1.12
C VAL A 313 9.47 -19.94 -1.09
N TRP A 314 8.98 -19.20 -0.11
CA TRP A 314 7.57 -18.81 -0.05
C TRP A 314 7.17 -17.94 -1.25
N ALA A 315 8.00 -16.97 -1.64
CA ALA A 315 7.76 -16.14 -2.81
C ALA A 315 7.69 -16.98 -4.09
N LEU A 316 8.58 -17.98 -4.24
CA LEU A 316 8.57 -18.89 -5.39
C LEU A 316 7.31 -19.76 -5.42
N LEU A 317 6.90 -20.33 -4.28
CA LEU A 317 5.69 -21.15 -4.17
C LEU A 317 4.43 -20.33 -4.50
N LEU A 318 4.33 -19.11 -3.98
CA LEU A 318 3.20 -18.21 -4.28
C LEU A 318 3.19 -17.79 -5.74
N THR A 319 4.35 -17.47 -6.29
CA THR A 319 4.48 -17.12 -7.71
C THR A 319 4.02 -18.28 -8.59
N ALA A 320 4.47 -19.50 -8.32
CA ALA A 320 4.03 -20.69 -9.05
C ALA A 320 2.53 -20.90 -8.91
N LEU A 321 1.98 -20.79 -7.68
CA LEU A 321 0.55 -20.93 -7.42
C LEU A 321 -0.27 -19.90 -8.22
N TYR A 322 0.08 -18.60 -8.13
CA TYR A 322 -0.66 -17.54 -8.84
C TYR A 322 -0.52 -17.64 -10.34
N THR A 323 0.66 -18.02 -10.86
CA THR A 323 0.85 -18.25 -12.30
C THR A 323 -0.09 -19.37 -12.80
N LEU A 324 -0.18 -20.48 -12.05
CA LEU A 324 -1.10 -21.57 -12.40
C LEU A 324 -2.57 -21.14 -12.29
N VAL A 325 -2.92 -20.43 -11.20
CA VAL A 325 -4.29 -19.92 -11.02
C VAL A 325 -4.67 -18.96 -12.14
N TYR A 326 -3.78 -18.07 -12.57
CA TYR A 326 -4.07 -17.14 -13.67
C TYR A 326 -4.08 -17.81 -15.04
N LEU A 327 -3.24 -18.83 -15.24
CA LEU A 327 -3.23 -19.60 -16.48
C LEU A 327 -4.55 -20.35 -16.72
N PHE A 328 -5.06 -21.00 -15.68
CA PHE A 328 -6.26 -21.83 -15.76
C PHE A 328 -7.54 -21.09 -15.37
N GLY A 329 -7.47 -20.19 -14.40
CA GLY A 329 -8.62 -19.49 -13.81
C GLY A 329 -8.80 -18.04 -14.28
N GLY A 330 -7.83 -17.44 -14.96
CA GLY A 330 -7.88 -16.02 -15.34
C GLY A 330 -9.06 -15.68 -16.23
N ARG A 331 -9.36 -16.51 -17.23
CA ARG A 331 -10.52 -16.30 -18.14
C ARG A 331 -11.87 -16.43 -17.41
N PRO A 332 -12.15 -17.49 -16.64
CA PRO A 332 -13.34 -17.54 -15.80
C PRO A 332 -13.48 -16.36 -14.85
N PHE A 333 -12.37 -15.92 -14.23
CA PHE A 333 -12.37 -14.77 -13.35
C PHE A 333 -12.77 -13.46 -14.07
N LEU A 334 -12.25 -13.22 -15.28
CA LEU A 334 -12.63 -12.05 -16.07
C LEU A 334 -14.12 -12.05 -16.43
N ARG A 335 -14.69 -13.21 -16.78
CA ARG A 335 -16.13 -13.35 -17.04
C ARG A 335 -16.99 -13.12 -15.81
N LEU A 336 -16.45 -13.31 -14.62
CA LEU A 336 -17.13 -12.94 -13.36
C LEU A 336 -17.16 -11.44 -13.15
N LEU A 337 -16.17 -10.70 -13.70
CA LEU A 337 -16.06 -9.25 -13.50
C LEU A 337 -16.79 -8.42 -14.56
N THR A 338 -17.03 -8.98 -15.76
CA THR A 338 -17.72 -8.28 -16.85
C THR A 338 -18.43 -9.24 -17.80
N ASP A 339 -19.61 -8.82 -18.25
CA ASP A 339 -20.41 -9.50 -19.27
C ASP A 339 -20.24 -8.87 -20.67
N GLU A 340 -19.45 -7.80 -20.79
CA GLU A 340 -19.21 -7.06 -22.03
C GLU A 340 -18.42 -7.93 -23.04
N PRO A 341 -19.03 -8.36 -24.17
CA PRO A 341 -18.42 -9.33 -25.08
C PRO A 341 -17.11 -8.82 -25.71
N ASP A 342 -17.06 -7.53 -26.04
CA ASP A 342 -15.90 -6.91 -26.68
C ASP A 342 -14.70 -6.89 -25.73
N VAL A 343 -14.92 -6.57 -24.45
CA VAL A 343 -13.88 -6.57 -23.41
C VAL A 343 -13.38 -7.99 -23.14
N VAL A 344 -14.30 -8.97 -23.02
CA VAL A 344 -13.95 -10.38 -22.82
C VAL A 344 -13.17 -10.93 -24.02
N SER A 345 -13.55 -10.55 -25.24
CA SER A 345 -12.84 -10.98 -26.45
C SER A 345 -11.43 -10.37 -26.52
N ALA A 346 -11.31 -9.06 -26.36
CA ALA A 346 -10.03 -8.36 -26.41
C ALA A 346 -9.09 -8.79 -25.26
N SER A 347 -9.62 -9.13 -24.07
CA SER A 347 -8.80 -9.58 -22.95
C SER A 347 -8.02 -10.88 -23.21
N LYS A 348 -8.49 -11.71 -24.16
CA LYS A 348 -7.79 -12.96 -24.54
C LYS A 348 -6.41 -12.69 -25.09
N GLU A 349 -6.25 -11.62 -25.84
CA GLU A 349 -4.99 -11.21 -26.45
C GLU A 349 -3.94 -10.80 -25.40
N TYR A 350 -4.39 -10.13 -24.34
CA TYR A 350 -3.50 -9.60 -23.29
C TYR A 350 -3.35 -10.51 -22.07
N MET A 351 -4.09 -11.63 -22.00
CA MET A 351 -4.10 -12.52 -20.82
C MET A 351 -2.71 -13.06 -20.47
N LEU A 352 -1.85 -13.32 -21.46
CA LEU A 352 -0.49 -13.81 -21.23
C LEU A 352 0.34 -12.84 -20.40
N TRP A 353 0.10 -11.53 -20.54
CA TRP A 353 0.77 -10.54 -19.68
C TRP A 353 0.35 -10.66 -18.23
N ALA A 354 -0.94 -10.86 -17.95
CA ALA A 354 -1.42 -11.07 -16.59
C ALA A 354 -0.82 -12.35 -15.97
N VAL A 355 -0.68 -13.41 -16.74
CA VAL A 355 -0.01 -14.67 -16.32
C VAL A 355 1.49 -14.45 -16.07
N ALA A 356 2.15 -13.55 -16.81
CA ALA A 356 3.57 -13.23 -16.64
C ALA A 356 3.86 -12.34 -15.42
N ILE A 357 2.86 -11.63 -14.89
CA ILE A 357 3.02 -10.70 -13.77
C ILE A 357 3.60 -11.36 -12.51
N PRO A 358 3.09 -12.51 -12.01
CA PRO A 358 3.68 -13.14 -10.83
C PRO A 358 5.16 -13.46 -11.02
N LEU A 359 5.54 -13.95 -12.19
CA LEU A 359 6.93 -14.30 -12.52
C LEU A 359 7.83 -13.06 -12.54
N SER A 360 7.39 -12.00 -13.21
CA SER A 360 8.16 -10.76 -13.34
C SER A 360 8.22 -9.95 -12.04
N GLY A 361 7.14 -9.97 -11.26
CA GLY A 361 7.00 -9.20 -10.02
C GLY A 361 7.64 -9.85 -8.80
N MET A 362 7.83 -11.17 -8.79
CA MET A 362 8.34 -11.92 -7.65
C MET A 362 9.55 -11.26 -6.98
N GLY A 363 10.57 -10.94 -7.77
CA GLY A 363 11.81 -10.33 -7.25
C GLY A 363 11.58 -8.98 -6.59
N ALA A 364 10.77 -8.12 -7.23
CA ALA A 364 10.48 -6.78 -6.72
C ALA A 364 9.76 -6.83 -5.37
N PHE A 365 8.70 -7.63 -5.24
CA PHE A 365 7.93 -7.75 -3.99
C PHE A 365 8.72 -8.45 -2.88
N TYR A 366 9.42 -9.51 -3.23
CA TYR A 366 10.26 -10.25 -2.28
C TYR A 366 11.32 -9.36 -1.61
N TRP A 367 12.05 -8.58 -2.41
CA TRP A 367 13.08 -7.72 -1.89
C TRP A 367 12.54 -6.49 -1.14
N ASP A 368 11.39 -5.95 -1.54
CA ASP A 368 10.84 -4.74 -0.93
C ASP A 368 10.73 -4.87 0.60
N GLY A 369 10.18 -5.97 1.11
CA GLY A 369 10.07 -6.19 2.55
C GLY A 369 11.43 -6.30 3.25
N LEU A 370 12.36 -7.05 2.68
CA LEU A 370 13.70 -7.20 3.24
C LEU A 370 14.48 -5.88 3.24
N TYR A 371 14.40 -5.09 2.18
CA TYR A 371 15.04 -3.78 2.09
C TYR A 371 14.49 -2.78 3.10
N ILE A 372 13.19 -2.81 3.37
CA ILE A 372 12.57 -2.02 4.45
C ILE A 372 13.10 -2.50 5.81
N GLY A 373 13.10 -3.81 6.06
CA GLY A 373 13.63 -4.39 7.31
C GLY A 373 15.10 -4.03 7.57
N MET A 374 15.93 -4.05 6.52
CA MET A 374 17.33 -3.60 6.58
C MET A 374 17.48 -2.08 6.66
N THR A 375 16.41 -1.29 6.45
CA THR A 375 16.45 0.16 6.21
C THR A 375 17.40 0.56 5.05
N ALA A 376 17.54 -0.32 4.05
CA ALA A 376 18.37 -0.10 2.86
C ALA A 376 17.60 0.68 1.78
N THR A 377 16.94 1.75 2.18
CA THR A 377 15.96 2.51 1.39
C THR A 377 16.55 3.15 0.13
N ARG A 378 17.84 3.53 0.16
CA ARG A 378 18.55 4.00 -1.03
C ARG A 378 18.63 2.96 -2.15
N GLY A 379 18.87 1.69 -1.79
CA GLY A 379 18.87 0.60 -2.76
C GLY A 379 17.50 0.35 -3.37
N MET A 380 16.46 0.46 -2.55
CA MET A 380 15.07 0.34 -2.97
C MET A 380 14.64 1.50 -3.89
N LEU A 381 15.03 2.74 -3.57
CA LEU A 381 14.82 3.90 -4.43
C LEU A 381 15.55 3.75 -5.77
N ALA A 382 16.82 3.36 -5.75
CA ALA A 382 17.62 3.17 -6.96
C ALA A 382 17.03 2.11 -7.88
N SER A 383 16.51 0.99 -7.32
CA SER A 383 15.87 -0.05 -8.11
C SER A 383 14.57 0.42 -8.76
N THR A 384 13.77 1.19 -8.04
CA THR A 384 12.50 1.71 -8.57
C THR A 384 12.74 2.78 -9.62
N PHE A 385 13.72 3.64 -9.41
CA PHE A 385 14.14 4.65 -10.40
C PHE A 385 14.66 3.99 -11.69
N ALA A 386 15.56 3.01 -11.57
CA ALA A 386 16.04 2.25 -12.72
C ALA A 386 14.90 1.53 -13.46
N GLY A 387 13.98 0.92 -12.70
CA GLY A 387 12.77 0.32 -13.26
C GLY A 387 11.92 1.35 -14.02
N ALA A 388 11.68 2.53 -13.44
CA ALA A 388 10.91 3.59 -14.10
C ALA A 388 11.55 4.04 -15.42
N ILE A 389 12.87 4.16 -15.47
CA ILE A 389 13.59 4.44 -16.73
C ILE A 389 13.32 3.33 -17.75
N VAL A 390 13.43 2.06 -17.34
CA VAL A 390 13.15 0.93 -18.24
C VAL A 390 11.70 0.96 -18.72
N PHE A 391 10.75 1.27 -17.84
CA PHE A 391 9.34 1.39 -18.21
C PHE A 391 9.11 2.43 -19.29
N PHE A 392 9.52 3.68 -19.03
CA PHE A 392 9.29 4.77 -19.97
C PHE A 392 10.08 4.59 -21.27
N ALA A 393 11.33 4.11 -21.22
CA ALA A 393 12.11 3.81 -22.40
C ALA A 393 11.44 2.70 -23.27
N THR A 394 11.03 1.60 -22.67
CA THR A 394 10.36 0.51 -23.37
C THR A 394 9.07 0.98 -24.02
N TYR A 395 8.24 1.72 -23.26
CA TYR A 395 6.98 2.23 -23.79
C TYR A 395 7.21 3.18 -24.96
N THR A 396 8.06 4.19 -24.81
CA THR A 396 8.28 5.20 -25.86
C THR A 396 8.90 4.62 -27.13
N LEU A 397 9.78 3.65 -27.00
CA LEU A 397 10.44 3.02 -28.16
C LEU A 397 9.54 2.02 -28.88
N LEU A 398 8.73 1.25 -28.14
CA LEU A 398 8.00 0.13 -28.73
C LEU A 398 6.50 0.40 -28.95
N PHE A 399 5.94 1.45 -28.37
CA PHE A 399 4.53 1.77 -28.51
C PHE A 399 4.10 1.95 -29.98
N PRO A 400 4.87 2.61 -30.88
CA PRO A 400 4.48 2.73 -32.30
C PRO A 400 4.37 1.40 -33.05
N MET A 401 4.99 0.33 -32.54
CA MET A 401 5.02 -0.99 -33.18
C MET A 401 4.10 -2.00 -32.50
N LEU A 402 3.95 -1.90 -31.19
CA LEU A 402 3.31 -2.92 -30.35
C LEU A 402 2.07 -2.39 -29.61
N GLU A 403 1.75 -1.10 -29.71
CA GLU A 403 0.57 -0.49 -29.08
C GLU A 403 0.42 -0.90 -27.59
N ASN A 404 -0.73 -1.48 -27.21
CA ASN A 404 -0.99 -1.90 -25.83
C ASN A 404 -0.05 -3.02 -25.34
N HIS A 405 0.47 -3.86 -26.21
CA HIS A 405 1.49 -4.84 -25.82
C HIS A 405 2.77 -4.18 -25.33
N ALA A 406 3.16 -3.02 -25.90
CA ALA A 406 4.30 -2.26 -25.40
C ALA A 406 4.10 -1.76 -23.96
N LEU A 407 2.86 -1.38 -23.61
CA LEU A 407 2.49 -0.94 -22.28
C LEU A 407 2.64 -2.07 -21.23
N TRP A 408 2.15 -3.27 -21.56
CA TRP A 408 2.29 -4.46 -20.71
C TRP A 408 3.74 -4.95 -20.63
N LEU A 409 4.47 -4.94 -21.76
CA LEU A 409 5.89 -5.28 -21.77
C LEU A 409 6.69 -4.31 -20.91
N ALA A 410 6.41 -3.01 -21.00
CA ALA A 410 7.05 -1.99 -20.18
C ALA A 410 6.82 -2.24 -18.67
N LEU A 411 5.59 -2.58 -18.27
CA LEU A 411 5.26 -2.93 -16.88
C LEU A 411 5.99 -4.20 -16.42
N THR A 412 6.03 -5.22 -17.28
CA THR A 412 6.73 -6.48 -16.99
C THR A 412 8.22 -6.25 -16.80
N LEU A 413 8.87 -5.52 -17.71
CA LEU A 413 10.29 -5.19 -17.63
C LEU A 413 10.61 -4.25 -16.46
N TYR A 414 9.71 -3.35 -16.10
CA TYR A 414 9.79 -2.53 -14.89
C TYR A 414 9.93 -3.39 -13.63
N LEU A 415 9.08 -4.40 -13.47
CA LEU A 415 9.09 -5.31 -12.33
C LEU A 415 10.38 -6.15 -12.29
N VAL A 416 10.77 -6.70 -13.45
CA VAL A 416 12.02 -7.48 -13.59
C VAL A 416 13.23 -6.63 -13.26
N ALA A 417 13.32 -5.42 -13.81
CA ALA A 417 14.46 -4.50 -13.58
C ALA A 417 14.60 -4.17 -12.08
N ARG A 418 13.47 -3.90 -11.38
CA ARG A 418 13.47 -3.69 -9.93
C ARG A 418 14.05 -4.89 -9.18
N GLY A 419 13.58 -6.10 -9.48
CA GLY A 419 14.05 -7.33 -8.85
C GLY A 419 15.54 -7.58 -9.11
N ILE A 420 16.02 -7.39 -10.34
CA ILE A 420 17.44 -7.55 -10.70
C ILE A 420 18.30 -6.54 -9.94
N VAL A 421 17.97 -5.24 -9.99
CA VAL A 421 18.76 -4.20 -9.33
C VAL A 421 18.82 -4.43 -7.82
N GLN A 422 17.70 -4.80 -7.17
CA GLN A 422 17.69 -5.13 -5.75
C GLN A 422 18.58 -6.35 -5.46
N THR A 423 18.51 -7.39 -6.27
CA THR A 423 19.36 -8.60 -6.12
C THR A 423 20.84 -8.25 -6.21
N LEU A 424 21.24 -7.43 -7.18
CA LEU A 424 22.63 -7.01 -7.36
C LEU A 424 23.12 -6.14 -6.19
N LEU A 425 22.28 -5.23 -5.73
CA LEU A 425 22.60 -4.34 -4.61
C LEU A 425 22.58 -5.04 -3.26
N PHE A 426 21.90 -6.20 -3.11
CA PHE A 426 21.76 -6.89 -1.83
C PHE A 426 23.09 -7.22 -1.17
N LYS A 427 24.11 -7.66 -1.96
CA LYS A 427 25.45 -7.93 -1.45
C LYS A 427 26.08 -6.75 -0.72
N ARG A 428 25.75 -5.51 -1.11
CA ARG A 428 26.25 -4.28 -0.49
C ARG A 428 25.62 -4.01 0.89
N TYR A 429 24.35 -4.42 1.08
CA TYR A 429 23.58 -4.13 2.28
C TYR A 429 23.50 -5.31 3.25
N ARG A 430 23.82 -6.52 2.78
CA ARG A 430 23.84 -7.73 3.61
C ARG A 430 24.81 -7.57 4.78
N LEU A 431 24.43 -8.11 5.94
CA LEU A 431 25.33 -8.24 7.09
C LEU A 431 26.56 -9.06 6.70
N LYS A 432 27.76 -8.58 7.11
CA LYS A 432 29.01 -9.31 6.92
C LYS A 432 29.26 -10.16 8.19
N SER A 433 29.62 -11.43 7.98
CA SER A 433 30.23 -12.23 9.06
C SER A 433 31.64 -11.65 9.27
N TYR A 434 31.92 -11.15 10.47
CA TYR A 434 33.27 -10.84 10.90
C TYR A 434 33.91 -12.08 11.45
#